data_7ca9fc0a402e5f46bd515a663850f924
#
_entry.id   7ca9fc0a402e5f46bd515a663850f924
#
_cell.length_a   1.000
_cell.length_b   1.000
_cell.length_c   1.000
_cell.angle_alpha   90.00
_cell.angle_beta   90.00
_cell.angle_gamma   90.00
#
_symmetry.space_group_name_H-M   'P 1'
#
loop_
_entity.id
_entity.type
_entity.pdbx_description
1 polymer ?
#
loop_
_entity_poly.entity_id
_entity_poly.type
_entity_poly.pdbx_seq_one_letter_code
_entity_poly.pdbx_strand_id
1 'polypeptide(L)'
;MRFQDQVVKQTQRALDDVIRAVEALPEDKRDWKPADTSRSALNQLQELAVAPRYFVELIDKGQMPQFDDHENLMKSHDTFELCRESAREATSELCRAISEFPDERLEDEVKLPFGGGMVMSMADVLGLHAWNLTYHHGQINYIQTMLGDLEMH
;
A
#
# COMPACT_ATOMS: atom_id res chain seq x y z
N MET A 1 -20.99 -6.75 -11.53
CA MET A 1 -19.90 -6.10 -10.79
C MET A 1 -18.73 -5.98 -11.76
N ARG A 2 -18.26 -4.76 -12.00
CA ARG A 2 -17.12 -4.52 -12.89
C ARG A 2 -15.83 -5.00 -12.23
N PHE A 3 -14.78 -5.21 -13.02
CA PHE A 3 -13.44 -5.54 -12.51
C PHE A 3 -12.94 -4.48 -11.52
N GLN A 4 -13.08 -3.19 -11.86
CA GLN A 4 -12.67 -2.06 -11.02
C GLN A 4 -13.38 -2.06 -9.66
N ASP A 5 -14.68 -2.38 -9.62
CA ASP A 5 -15.42 -2.45 -8.36
C ASP A 5 -14.86 -3.53 -7.42
N GLN A 6 -14.44 -4.67 -8.01
CA GLN A 6 -13.80 -5.74 -7.25
C GLN A 6 -12.44 -5.30 -6.71
N VAL A 7 -11.61 -4.63 -7.52
CA VAL A 7 -10.29 -4.13 -7.10
C VAL A 7 -10.44 -3.09 -6.00
N VAL A 8 -11.36 -2.13 -6.13
CA VAL A 8 -11.66 -1.13 -5.09
C VAL A 8 -12.02 -1.79 -3.78
N LYS A 9 -12.93 -2.77 -3.82
CA LYS A 9 -13.35 -3.50 -2.61
C LYS A 9 -12.19 -4.24 -1.94
N GLN A 10 -11.32 -4.89 -2.74
CA GLN A 10 -10.14 -5.57 -2.23
C GLN A 10 -9.15 -4.59 -1.61
N THR A 11 -8.89 -3.46 -2.27
CA THR A 11 -7.98 -2.41 -1.79
C THR A 11 -8.44 -1.83 -0.46
N GLN A 12 -9.72 -1.48 -0.36
CA GLN A 12 -10.29 -0.93 0.88
C GLN A 12 -10.21 -1.92 2.04
N ARG A 13 -10.55 -3.20 1.79
CA ARG A 13 -10.44 -4.25 2.79
C ARG A 13 -9.00 -4.47 3.24
N ALA A 14 -8.05 -4.56 2.29
CA ALA A 14 -6.65 -4.77 2.61
C ALA A 14 -6.06 -3.60 3.43
N LEU A 15 -6.50 -2.36 3.17
CA LEU A 15 -6.10 -1.19 3.98
C LEU A 15 -6.64 -1.31 5.41
N ASP A 16 -7.91 -1.67 5.58
CA ASP A 16 -8.50 -1.84 6.92
C ASP A 16 -7.80 -2.95 7.70
N ASP A 17 -7.43 -4.05 7.04
CA ASP A 17 -6.69 -5.16 7.64
C ASP A 17 -5.29 -4.71 8.11
N VAL A 18 -4.55 -3.96 7.30
CA VAL A 18 -3.23 -3.39 7.68
C VAL A 18 -3.34 -2.44 8.87
N ILE A 19 -4.27 -1.50 8.82
CA ILE A 19 -4.45 -0.51 9.90
C ILE A 19 -4.78 -1.23 11.21
N ARG A 20 -5.68 -2.19 11.18
CA ARG A 20 -6.06 -3.00 12.36
C ARG A 20 -4.87 -3.79 12.90
N ALA A 21 -4.05 -4.39 12.03
CA ALA A 21 -2.86 -5.13 12.44
C ALA A 21 -1.81 -4.23 13.13
N VAL A 22 -1.57 -3.02 12.65
CA VAL A 22 -0.66 -2.07 13.30
C VAL A 22 -1.25 -1.54 14.60
N GLU A 23 -2.56 -1.26 14.64
CA GLU A 23 -3.26 -0.77 15.82
C GLU A 23 -3.24 -1.80 16.98
N ALA A 24 -3.30 -3.09 16.65
CA ALA A 24 -3.22 -4.19 17.60
C ALA A 24 -1.84 -4.33 18.27
N LEU A 25 -0.77 -3.82 17.67
CA LEU A 25 0.54 -3.79 18.28
C LEU A 25 0.58 -2.82 19.45
N PRO A 26 1.28 -3.14 20.56
CA PRO A 26 1.57 -2.19 21.60
C PRO A 26 2.20 -0.92 21.03
N GLU A 27 1.80 0.24 21.51
CA GLU A 27 2.22 1.53 20.96
C GLU A 27 3.76 1.67 20.94
N ASP A 28 4.42 1.26 22.03
CA ASP A 28 5.88 1.25 22.16
C ASP A 28 6.60 0.20 21.30
N LYS A 29 5.85 -0.66 20.62
CA LYS A 29 6.37 -1.72 19.73
C LYS A 29 6.12 -1.46 18.25
N ARG A 30 5.35 -0.44 17.89
CA ARG A 30 5.04 -0.14 16.48
C ARG A 30 6.29 0.19 15.65
N ASP A 31 7.32 0.77 16.28
CA ASP A 31 8.60 1.05 15.62
C ASP A 31 9.71 0.01 15.94
N TRP A 32 9.34 -1.09 16.60
CA TRP A 32 10.28 -2.17 16.87
C TRP A 32 10.63 -2.95 15.60
N LYS A 33 11.92 -3.29 15.45
CA LYS A 33 12.46 -4.07 14.33
C LYS A 33 12.87 -5.46 14.78
N PRO A 34 12.41 -6.53 14.12
CA PRO A 34 12.84 -7.91 14.42
C PRO A 34 14.35 -8.15 14.23
N ALA A 35 14.98 -7.42 13.31
CA ALA A 35 16.41 -7.46 13.02
C ALA A 35 16.89 -6.09 12.53
N ASP A 36 18.20 -5.85 12.54
CA ASP A 36 18.80 -4.56 12.12
C ASP A 36 18.41 -4.16 10.69
N THR A 37 18.30 -5.15 9.80
CA THR A 37 17.95 -4.95 8.38
C THR A 37 16.44 -5.02 8.10
N SER A 38 15.62 -5.33 9.12
CA SER A 38 14.19 -5.43 8.95
C SER A 38 13.49 -4.08 9.10
N ARG A 39 12.24 -4.04 8.72
CA ARG A 39 11.38 -2.86 8.82
C ARG A 39 10.43 -3.01 10.01
N SER A 40 10.15 -1.92 10.71
CA SER A 40 9.10 -1.88 11.73
C SER A 40 7.70 -1.83 11.09
N ALA A 41 6.66 -2.12 11.86
CA ALA A 41 5.28 -1.97 11.42
C ALA A 41 4.95 -0.52 11.05
N LEU A 42 5.42 0.45 11.86
CA LEU A 42 5.24 1.88 11.58
C LEU A 42 5.91 2.28 10.26
N ASN A 43 7.16 1.85 10.02
CA ASN A 43 7.84 2.16 8.77
C ASN A 43 7.14 1.58 7.54
N GLN A 44 6.55 0.40 7.66
CA GLN A 44 5.75 -0.19 6.59
C GLN A 44 4.45 0.60 6.35
N LEU A 45 3.79 1.04 7.41
CA LEU A 45 2.60 1.88 7.30
C LEU A 45 2.91 3.27 6.71
N GLN A 46 4.09 3.84 6.99
CA GLN A 46 4.57 5.07 6.35
C GLN A 46 4.63 4.92 4.82
N GLU A 47 5.17 3.80 4.32
CA GLU A 47 5.17 3.52 2.87
C GLU A 47 3.74 3.43 2.32
N LEU A 48 2.87 2.71 3.00
CA LEU A 48 1.48 2.53 2.57
C LEU A 48 0.65 3.83 2.63
N ALA A 49 1.06 4.79 3.44
CA ALA A 49 0.46 6.13 3.45
C ALA A 49 0.87 6.98 2.24
N VAL A 50 2.01 6.68 1.63
CA VAL A 50 2.58 7.46 0.52
C VAL A 50 2.36 6.78 -0.84
N ALA A 51 2.46 5.46 -0.89
CA ALA A 51 2.44 4.67 -2.13
C ALA A 51 1.22 4.92 -3.05
N PRO A 52 -0.02 5.12 -2.55
CA PRO A 52 -1.18 5.31 -3.43
C PRO A 52 -1.03 6.48 -4.41
N ARG A 53 -0.32 7.54 -4.03
CA ARG A 53 -0.09 8.72 -4.87
C ARG A 53 0.65 8.38 -6.16
N TYR A 54 1.62 7.47 -6.08
CA TYR A 54 2.39 7.00 -7.24
C TYR A 54 1.52 6.14 -8.16
N PHE A 55 0.62 5.35 -7.60
CA PHE A 55 -0.32 4.55 -8.39
C PHE A 55 -1.38 5.41 -9.07
N VAL A 56 -1.87 6.47 -8.43
CA VAL A 56 -2.76 7.46 -9.09
C VAL A 56 -2.07 8.06 -10.30
N GLU A 57 -0.83 8.53 -10.14
CA GLU A 57 -0.07 9.12 -11.22
C GLU A 57 0.24 8.13 -12.35
N LEU A 58 0.52 6.87 -11.99
CA LEU A 58 0.71 5.79 -12.96
C LEU A 58 -0.55 5.50 -13.77
N ILE A 59 -1.72 5.49 -13.13
CA ILE A 59 -3.02 5.29 -13.79
C ILE A 59 -3.31 6.43 -14.76
N ASP A 60 -3.05 7.67 -14.32
CA ASP A 60 -3.34 8.87 -15.12
C ASP A 60 -2.39 9.02 -16.32
N LYS A 61 -1.09 8.77 -16.12
CA LYS A 61 -0.04 9.06 -17.12
C LYS A 61 0.47 7.84 -17.87
N GLY A 62 0.15 6.62 -17.41
CA GLY A 62 0.66 5.38 -18.00
C GLY A 62 2.17 5.16 -17.80
N GLN A 63 2.77 5.87 -16.85
CA GLN A 63 4.19 5.73 -16.50
C GLN A 63 4.42 6.02 -15.03
N MET A 64 5.37 5.29 -14.43
CA MET A 64 5.70 5.46 -13.02
C MET A 64 6.39 6.81 -12.79
N PRO A 65 5.97 7.60 -11.78
CA PRO A 65 6.64 8.86 -11.44
C PRO A 65 8.02 8.62 -10.83
N GLN A 66 8.81 9.69 -10.72
CA GLN A 66 10.07 9.70 -9.98
C GLN A 66 9.81 9.62 -8.47
N PHE A 67 10.73 8.99 -7.74
CA PHE A 67 10.64 8.80 -6.28
C PHE A 67 11.63 9.68 -5.50
N ASP A 68 12.01 10.84 -6.05
CA ASP A 68 13.12 11.65 -5.56
C ASP A 68 13.00 12.10 -4.10
N ASP A 69 11.79 12.23 -3.57
CA ASP A 69 11.52 12.67 -2.19
C ASP A 69 10.79 11.62 -1.34
N HIS A 70 10.78 10.38 -1.79
CA HIS A 70 10.00 9.31 -1.15
C HIS A 70 10.35 9.10 0.33
N GLU A 71 11.65 9.04 0.66
CA GLU A 71 12.09 8.82 2.04
C GLU A 71 11.71 9.97 2.99
N ASN A 72 11.83 11.23 2.52
CA ASN A 72 11.45 12.38 3.33
C ASN A 72 9.93 12.42 3.54
N LEU A 73 9.19 12.08 2.50
CA LEU A 73 7.73 12.00 2.57
C LEU A 73 7.28 10.91 3.54
N MET A 74 7.91 9.73 3.54
CA MET A 74 7.66 8.70 4.54
C MET A 74 7.98 9.19 5.96
N LYS A 75 9.14 9.82 6.17
CA LYS A 75 9.57 10.33 7.48
C LYS A 75 8.67 11.43 8.03
N SER A 76 7.98 12.18 7.17
CA SER A 76 7.00 13.20 7.60
C SER A 76 5.74 12.61 8.25
N HIS A 77 5.51 11.30 8.07
CA HIS A 77 4.43 10.54 8.70
C HIS A 77 4.98 9.80 9.93
N ASP A 78 5.38 10.53 10.96
CA ASP A 78 6.13 10.00 12.11
C ASP A 78 5.26 9.36 13.20
N THR A 79 3.93 9.44 13.10
CA THR A 79 2.99 8.83 14.03
C THR A 79 2.03 7.86 13.34
N PHE A 80 1.51 6.90 14.11
CA PHE A 80 0.48 5.98 13.62
C PHE A 80 -0.76 6.73 13.11
N GLU A 81 -1.20 7.75 13.82
CA GLU A 81 -2.39 8.54 13.49
C GLU A 81 -2.22 9.26 12.16
N LEU A 82 -1.08 9.91 11.93
CA LEU A 82 -0.77 10.57 10.65
C LEU A 82 -0.70 9.56 9.50
N CYS A 83 -0.04 8.42 9.72
CA CYS A 83 0.00 7.35 8.73
C CYS A 83 -1.39 6.84 8.38
N ARG A 84 -2.21 6.56 9.38
CA ARG A 84 -3.57 6.04 9.20
C ARG A 84 -4.45 7.01 8.41
N GLU A 85 -4.45 8.28 8.79
CA GLU A 85 -5.24 9.32 8.11
C GLU A 85 -4.78 9.50 6.66
N SER A 86 -3.48 9.64 6.43
CA SER A 86 -2.91 9.80 5.09
C SER A 86 -3.12 8.56 4.21
N ALA A 87 -2.98 7.36 4.76
CA ALA A 87 -3.23 6.13 4.03
C ALA A 87 -4.70 6.01 3.59
N ARG A 88 -5.66 6.38 4.47
CA ARG A 88 -7.09 6.39 4.13
C ARG A 88 -7.42 7.40 3.05
N GLU A 89 -6.91 8.62 3.16
CA GLU A 89 -7.14 9.69 2.18
C GLU A 89 -6.55 9.31 0.82
N ALA A 90 -5.26 8.95 0.78
CA ALA A 90 -4.57 8.61 -0.46
C ALA A 90 -5.13 7.35 -1.13
N THR A 91 -5.52 6.33 -0.34
CA THR A 91 -6.18 5.13 -0.89
C THR A 91 -7.59 5.43 -1.41
N SER A 92 -8.32 6.35 -0.77
CA SER A 92 -9.63 6.80 -1.29
C SER A 92 -9.50 7.46 -2.66
N GLU A 93 -8.48 8.29 -2.84
CA GLU A 93 -8.16 8.93 -4.12
C GLU A 93 -7.80 7.91 -5.19
N LEU A 94 -6.96 6.92 -4.84
CA LEU A 94 -6.63 5.80 -5.72
C LEU A 94 -7.87 4.99 -6.10
N CYS A 95 -8.73 4.66 -5.15
CA CYS A 95 -9.98 3.92 -5.41
C CYS A 95 -10.90 4.68 -6.39
N ARG A 96 -10.94 6.00 -6.32
CA ARG A 96 -11.65 6.82 -7.29
C ARG A 96 -11.04 6.70 -8.68
N ALA A 97 -9.73 6.85 -8.82
CA ALA A 97 -9.02 6.69 -10.09
C ALA A 97 -9.25 5.29 -10.70
N ILE A 98 -9.20 4.24 -9.87
CA ILE A 98 -9.52 2.86 -10.30
C ILE A 98 -10.97 2.76 -10.81
N SER A 99 -11.93 3.31 -10.07
CA SER A 99 -13.35 3.24 -10.45
C SER A 99 -13.65 3.95 -11.77
N GLU A 100 -12.95 5.03 -12.05
CA GLU A 100 -13.11 5.86 -13.26
C GLU A 100 -12.35 5.30 -14.46
N PHE A 101 -11.47 4.29 -14.27
CA PHE A 101 -10.65 3.73 -15.35
C PHE A 101 -11.52 3.00 -16.38
N PRO A 102 -11.38 3.29 -17.70
CA PRO A 102 -12.23 2.72 -18.74
C PRO A 102 -11.90 1.24 -19.01
N ASP A 103 -12.96 0.45 -19.21
CA ASP A 103 -12.85 -1.00 -19.41
C ASP A 103 -12.04 -1.36 -20.65
N GLU A 104 -12.17 -0.57 -21.72
CA GLU A 104 -11.47 -0.77 -23.00
C GLU A 104 -9.95 -0.58 -22.90
N ARG A 105 -9.46 0.00 -21.81
CA ARG A 105 -8.04 0.23 -21.58
C ARG A 105 -7.40 -0.75 -20.58
N LEU A 106 -8.14 -1.73 -20.08
CA LEU A 106 -7.63 -2.71 -19.11
C LEU A 106 -6.46 -3.53 -19.64
N GLU A 107 -6.43 -3.77 -20.96
CA GLU A 107 -5.35 -4.52 -21.64
C GLU A 107 -4.18 -3.63 -22.12
N ASP A 108 -4.23 -2.31 -21.91
CA ASP A 108 -3.12 -1.42 -22.22
C ASP A 108 -1.87 -1.87 -21.43
N GLU A 109 -0.73 -1.92 -22.12
CA GLU A 109 0.55 -2.32 -21.50
C GLU A 109 1.28 -1.11 -20.91
N VAL A 110 1.81 -1.30 -19.71
CA VAL A 110 2.66 -0.33 -19.00
C VAL A 110 4.00 -0.96 -18.67
N LYS A 111 5.08 -0.25 -18.97
CA LYS A 111 6.42 -0.65 -18.58
C LYS A 111 6.79 -0.02 -17.23
N LEU A 112 7.05 -0.87 -16.25
CA LEU A 112 7.46 -0.47 -14.90
C LEU A 112 8.99 -0.58 -14.74
N PRO A 113 9.62 0.29 -13.92
CA PRO A 113 11.06 0.26 -13.71
C PRO A 113 11.55 -0.89 -12.80
N PHE A 114 10.63 -1.71 -12.29
CA PHE A 114 10.92 -2.82 -11.39
C PHE A 114 11.25 -4.10 -12.15
N GLY A 115 11.91 -5.05 -11.49
CA GLY A 115 12.19 -6.37 -12.06
C GLY A 115 12.99 -6.35 -13.37
N GLY A 116 13.78 -5.32 -13.62
CA GLY A 116 14.53 -5.18 -14.88
C GLY A 116 13.71 -4.62 -16.06
N GLY A 117 12.58 -4.00 -15.79
CA GLY A 117 11.69 -3.43 -16.81
C GLY A 117 10.48 -4.32 -17.07
N MET A 118 9.75 -4.66 -16.03
CA MET A 118 8.52 -5.48 -16.09
C MET A 118 7.44 -4.77 -16.94
N VAL A 119 6.78 -5.53 -17.82
CA VAL A 119 5.59 -5.08 -18.53
C VAL A 119 4.37 -5.71 -17.89
N MET A 120 3.36 -4.88 -17.58
CA MET A 120 2.10 -5.31 -16.98
C MET A 120 0.93 -4.72 -17.76
N SER A 121 -0.23 -5.41 -17.73
CA SER A 121 -1.49 -4.82 -18.17
C SER A 121 -1.97 -3.75 -17.19
N MET A 122 -2.79 -2.82 -17.65
CA MET A 122 -3.45 -1.87 -16.73
C MET A 122 -4.35 -2.59 -15.73
N ALA A 123 -4.97 -3.70 -16.10
CA ALA A 123 -5.72 -4.53 -15.17
C ALA A 123 -4.87 -4.98 -13.97
N ASP A 124 -3.63 -5.43 -14.23
CA ASP A 124 -2.68 -5.81 -13.16
C ASP A 124 -2.23 -4.59 -12.35
N VAL A 125 -1.95 -3.47 -13.03
CA VAL A 125 -1.55 -2.19 -12.38
C VAL A 125 -2.60 -1.71 -11.39
N LEU A 126 -3.89 -1.76 -11.74
CA LEU A 126 -4.97 -1.37 -10.83
C LEU A 126 -4.98 -2.20 -9.53
N GLY A 127 -4.52 -3.44 -9.59
CA GLY A 127 -4.44 -4.35 -8.44
C GLY A 127 -3.17 -4.19 -7.58
N LEU A 128 -2.16 -3.44 -8.02
CA LEU A 128 -0.84 -3.40 -7.38
C LEU A 128 -0.89 -2.91 -5.92
N HIS A 129 -1.69 -1.89 -5.62
CA HIS A 129 -1.75 -1.38 -4.25
C HIS A 129 -2.45 -2.37 -3.31
N ALA A 130 -3.49 -3.05 -3.74
CA ALA A 130 -4.11 -4.12 -2.95
C ALA A 130 -3.11 -5.25 -2.64
N TRP A 131 -2.29 -5.63 -3.61
CA TRP A 131 -1.19 -6.58 -3.41
C TRP A 131 -0.15 -6.05 -2.42
N ASN A 132 0.28 -4.79 -2.56
CA ASN A 132 1.25 -4.17 -1.66
C ASN A 132 0.74 -4.12 -0.20
N LEU A 133 -0.52 -3.75 0.00
CA LEU A 133 -1.18 -3.79 1.31
C LEU A 133 -1.17 -5.20 1.90
N THR A 134 -1.53 -6.20 1.11
CA THR A 134 -1.56 -7.61 1.57
C THR A 134 -0.15 -8.12 1.90
N TYR A 135 0.85 -7.74 1.11
CA TYR A 135 2.27 -8.07 1.36
C TYR A 135 2.74 -7.52 2.72
N HIS A 136 2.49 -6.25 2.99
CA HIS A 136 2.86 -5.62 4.27
C HIS A 136 2.01 -6.13 5.43
N HIS A 137 0.74 -6.41 5.22
CA HIS A 137 -0.13 -7.03 6.24
C HIS A 137 0.46 -8.35 6.76
N GLY A 138 0.94 -9.22 5.86
CA GLY A 138 1.62 -10.46 6.25
C GLY A 138 2.88 -10.24 7.09
N GLN A 139 3.69 -9.24 6.74
CA GLN A 139 4.90 -8.89 7.50
C GLN A 139 4.57 -8.30 8.88
N ILE A 140 3.56 -7.44 8.98
CA ILE A 140 3.13 -6.85 10.25
C ILE A 140 2.55 -7.92 11.17
N ASN A 141 1.74 -8.85 10.65
CA ASN A 141 1.25 -10.00 11.42
C ASN A 141 2.38 -10.91 11.90
N TYR A 142 3.45 -11.05 11.13
CA TYR A 142 4.62 -11.81 11.58
C TYR A 142 5.35 -11.09 12.73
N ILE A 143 5.49 -9.77 12.67
CA ILE A 143 6.02 -8.95 13.78
C ILE A 143 5.16 -9.16 15.04
N GLN A 144 3.84 -9.11 14.91
CA GLN A 144 2.88 -9.35 15.99
C GLN A 144 3.10 -10.73 16.63
N THR A 145 3.22 -11.77 15.83
CA THR A 145 3.52 -13.14 16.29
C THR A 145 4.84 -13.21 17.08
N MET A 146 5.88 -12.52 16.62
CA MET A 146 7.18 -12.47 17.30
C MET A 146 7.09 -11.74 18.65
N LEU A 147 6.14 -10.83 18.82
CA LEU A 147 5.85 -10.15 20.09
C LEU A 147 4.93 -10.95 21.03
N GLY A 148 4.54 -12.16 20.61
CA GLY A 148 3.75 -13.10 21.42
C GLY A 148 2.24 -13.00 21.28
N ASP A 149 1.74 -12.15 20.39
CA ASP A 149 0.32 -12.10 20.05
C ASP A 149 0.02 -13.07 18.91
N LEU A 150 -0.79 -14.08 19.17
CA LEU A 150 -1.15 -15.15 18.22
C LEU A 150 -2.58 -14.99 17.68
N GLU A 151 -3.26 -13.92 18.03
CA GLU A 151 -4.61 -13.65 17.53
C GLU A 151 -4.55 -13.11 16.08
N MET A 152 -5.61 -13.35 15.35
CA MET A 152 -5.78 -12.81 14.00
C MET A 152 -6.44 -11.43 14.06
N HIS A 153 -5.77 -10.43 13.58
CA HIS A 153 -6.25 -9.05 13.51
C HIS A 153 -6.52 -8.60 12.08
#